data_8d418378b82fb5f40d45a9cc1a74846e
#
_entry.id   8d418378b82fb5f40d45a9cc1a74846e
#
_cell.length_a   1.000
_cell.length_b   1.000
_cell.length_c   1.000
_cell.angle_alpha   90.00
_cell.angle_beta   90.00
_cell.angle_gamma   90.00
#
_symmetry.space_group_name_H-M   'P 1'
#
loop_
_entity.id
_entity.type
_entity.pdbx_description
1 polymer ?
#
loop_
_entity_poly.entity_id
_entity_poly.type
_entity_poly.pdbx_seq_one_letter_code
_entity_poly.pdbx_strand_id
1 'polypeptide(L)'
;MAKPIVVTDANFEQSVLQSDKPVVVDFWAPWCGPCRVIAPILDKLAGEYEGRLTIAKINTDEEIQHASRLGIQGIPTLIIFKDGKEVGRLVGSRSETQYREVFDKVLA
;
A
#
# COMPACT_ATOMS: atom_id res chain seq x y z
N MET A 1 18.16 -4.16 -0.89
CA MET A 1 16.93 -4.04 -1.68
C MET A 1 15.81 -3.52 -0.80
N ALA A 2 15.00 -2.61 -1.35
CA ALA A 2 13.89 -2.07 -0.60
C ALA A 2 12.84 -3.15 -0.33
N LYS A 3 12.22 -3.03 0.83
CA LYS A 3 11.06 -3.82 1.24
C LYS A 3 9.92 -2.85 1.51
N PRO A 4 8.67 -3.33 1.57
CA PRO A 4 7.59 -2.46 2.03
C PRO A 4 7.91 -1.88 3.41
N ILE A 5 7.63 -0.59 3.57
CA ILE A 5 7.83 0.05 4.87
C ILE A 5 6.61 -0.20 5.76
N VAL A 6 6.85 -0.30 7.06
CA VAL A 6 5.78 -0.46 8.04
C VAL A 6 5.24 0.92 8.39
N VAL A 7 3.92 1.08 8.26
CA VAL A 7 3.24 2.33 8.58
C VAL A 7 2.30 2.08 9.76
N THR A 8 2.23 3.06 10.65
CA THR A 8 1.35 3.05 11.81
C THR A 8 0.42 4.27 11.74
N ASP A 9 -0.61 4.30 12.58
CA ASP A 9 -1.45 5.49 12.67
C ASP A 9 -0.64 6.73 13.04
N ALA A 10 0.39 6.55 13.87
CA ALA A 10 1.23 7.66 14.33
C ALA A 10 2.11 8.25 13.24
N ASN A 11 2.60 7.42 12.30
CA ASN A 11 3.52 7.91 11.26
C ASN A 11 2.88 8.02 9.87
N PHE A 12 1.58 7.75 9.76
CA PHE A 12 0.87 7.74 8.48
C PHE A 12 1.00 9.08 7.75
N GLU A 13 0.74 10.17 8.44
CA GLU A 13 0.80 11.49 7.82
C GLU A 13 2.18 11.79 7.25
N GLN A 14 3.22 11.58 8.05
CA GLN A 14 4.59 11.84 7.62
C GLN A 14 5.06 10.89 6.53
N SER A 15 4.82 9.60 6.70
CA SER A 15 5.35 8.58 5.79
C SER A 15 4.57 8.47 4.49
N VAL A 16 3.27 8.80 4.51
CA VAL A 16 2.39 8.61 3.36
C VAL A 16 1.97 9.96 2.76
N LEU A 17 1.33 10.81 3.56
CA LEU A 17 0.73 12.03 3.03
C LEU A 17 1.75 13.10 2.69
N GLN A 18 2.88 13.12 3.39
CA GLN A 18 3.96 14.09 3.16
C GLN A 18 5.08 13.56 2.28
N SER A 19 4.91 12.36 1.72
CA SER A 19 5.92 11.76 0.85
C SER A 19 6.02 12.54 -0.47
N ASP A 20 7.24 12.71 -0.95
CA ASP A 20 7.52 13.33 -2.24
C ASP A 20 7.38 12.34 -3.41
N LYS A 21 7.20 11.06 -3.12
CA LYS A 21 6.97 10.01 -4.10
C LYS A 21 5.59 9.41 -3.88
N PRO A 22 4.98 8.82 -4.93
CA PRO A 22 3.74 8.07 -4.73
C PRO A 22 3.94 6.94 -3.71
N VAL A 23 2.94 6.70 -2.87
CA VAL A 23 2.96 5.66 -1.86
C VAL A 23 1.75 4.76 -2.06
N VAL A 24 2.00 3.46 -2.18
CA VAL A 24 0.95 2.44 -2.21
C VAL A 24 0.85 1.86 -0.81
N VAL A 25 -0.29 2.02 -0.16
CA VAL A 25 -0.50 1.52 1.20
C VAL A 25 -1.34 0.26 1.14
N ASP A 26 -0.76 -0.85 1.60
CA ASP A 26 -1.43 -2.15 1.71
C ASP A 26 -2.04 -2.27 3.10
N PHE A 27 -3.37 -2.21 3.18
CA PHE A 27 -4.13 -2.45 4.41
C PHE A 27 -4.37 -3.96 4.52
N TRP A 28 -3.76 -4.59 5.52
CA TRP A 28 -3.72 -6.05 5.64
C TRP A 28 -3.93 -6.50 7.08
N ALA A 29 -4.03 -7.81 7.29
CA ALA A 29 -4.06 -8.41 8.62
C ALA A 29 -3.37 -9.78 8.58
N PRO A 30 -2.75 -10.22 9.68
CA PRO A 30 -2.01 -11.49 9.72
C PRO A 30 -2.85 -12.72 9.41
N TRP A 31 -4.14 -12.70 9.76
CA TRP A 31 -5.05 -13.82 9.54
C TRP A 31 -5.63 -13.88 8.14
N CYS A 32 -5.38 -12.88 7.32
CA CYS A 32 -5.98 -12.75 6.00
C CYS A 32 -5.21 -13.57 4.96
N GLY A 33 -5.83 -14.61 4.43
CA GLY A 33 -5.22 -15.48 3.41
C GLY A 33 -4.81 -14.73 2.15
N PRO A 34 -5.72 -13.98 1.50
CA PRO A 34 -5.37 -13.21 0.31
C PRO A 34 -4.26 -12.19 0.55
N CYS A 35 -4.18 -11.60 1.76
CA CYS A 35 -3.10 -10.68 2.11
C CYS A 35 -1.74 -11.40 2.07
N ARG A 36 -1.69 -12.63 2.56
CA ARG A 36 -0.46 -13.43 2.56
C ARG A 36 -0.06 -13.85 1.15
N VAL A 37 -1.03 -14.06 0.28
CA VAL A 37 -0.75 -14.43 -1.12
C VAL A 37 -0.03 -13.30 -1.85
N ILE A 38 -0.43 -12.06 -1.64
CA ILE A 38 0.18 -10.93 -2.34
C ILE A 38 1.45 -10.39 -1.65
N ALA A 39 1.72 -10.79 -0.42
CA ALA A 39 2.90 -10.29 0.31
C ALA A 39 4.21 -10.49 -0.45
N PRO A 40 4.52 -11.68 -1.01
CA PRO A 40 5.75 -11.85 -1.79
C PRO A 40 5.77 -10.99 -3.05
N ILE A 41 4.62 -10.78 -3.68
CA ILE A 41 4.51 -9.94 -4.86
C ILE A 41 4.87 -8.49 -4.51
N LEU A 42 4.31 -7.99 -3.41
CA LEU A 42 4.59 -6.62 -2.97
C LEU A 42 6.03 -6.45 -2.52
N ASP A 43 6.63 -7.46 -1.89
CA ASP A 43 8.05 -7.45 -1.55
C ASP A 43 8.91 -7.27 -2.79
N LYS A 44 8.62 -8.03 -3.84
CA LYS A 44 9.34 -7.96 -5.12
C LYS A 44 9.17 -6.59 -5.76
N LEU A 45 7.94 -6.09 -5.82
CA LEU A 45 7.65 -4.80 -6.45
C LEU A 45 8.26 -3.63 -5.67
N ALA A 46 8.34 -3.74 -4.34
CA ALA A 46 8.99 -2.71 -3.53
C ALA A 46 10.45 -2.52 -3.94
N GLY A 47 11.16 -3.62 -4.23
CA GLY A 47 12.54 -3.55 -4.71
C GLY A 47 12.63 -2.99 -6.12
N GLU A 48 11.74 -3.43 -7.01
CA GLU A 48 11.78 -3.00 -8.41
C GLU A 48 11.42 -1.52 -8.59
N TYR A 49 10.52 -1.00 -7.77
CA TYR A 49 10.07 0.39 -7.86
C TYR A 49 10.83 1.33 -6.92
N GLU A 50 11.84 0.82 -6.25
CA GLU A 50 12.65 1.62 -5.31
C GLU A 50 13.12 2.92 -5.96
N GLY A 51 12.94 4.03 -5.24
CA GLY A 51 13.33 5.36 -5.73
C GLY A 51 12.27 6.05 -6.58
N ARG A 52 11.26 5.33 -7.04
CA ARG A 52 10.18 5.90 -7.87
C ARG A 52 8.83 5.87 -7.17
N LEU A 53 8.57 4.83 -6.39
CA LEU A 53 7.31 4.60 -5.71
C LEU A 53 7.62 3.80 -4.44
N THR A 54 6.95 4.13 -3.36
CA THR A 54 7.11 3.43 -2.08
C THR A 54 5.91 2.53 -1.84
N ILE A 55 6.17 1.28 -1.42
CA ILE A 55 5.11 0.40 -0.94
C ILE A 55 5.15 0.39 0.58
N ALA A 56 4.02 0.62 1.21
CA ALA A 56 3.86 0.64 2.65
C ALA A 56 2.84 -0.39 3.08
N LYS A 57 2.95 -0.89 4.30
CA LYS A 57 2.01 -1.85 4.87
C LYS A 57 1.52 -1.34 6.20
N ILE A 58 0.21 -1.43 6.43
CA ILE A 58 -0.41 -1.09 7.71
C ILE A 58 -1.28 -2.25 8.17
N ASN A 59 -1.00 -2.74 9.37
CA ASN A 59 -1.73 -3.87 9.97
C ASN A 59 -3.01 -3.35 10.60
N THR A 60 -4.16 -3.68 10.02
CA THR A 60 -5.45 -3.18 10.47
C THR A 60 -5.91 -3.74 11.82
N ASP A 61 -5.30 -4.83 12.29
CA ASP A 61 -5.58 -5.34 13.64
C ASP A 61 -5.02 -4.42 14.71
N GLU A 62 -3.90 -3.74 14.43
CA GLU A 62 -3.21 -2.87 15.38
C GLU A 62 -3.49 -1.40 15.14
N GLU A 63 -3.67 -1.01 13.86
CA GLU A 63 -3.75 0.38 13.44
C GLU A 63 -5.11 0.62 12.80
N ILE A 64 -6.09 1.07 13.59
CA ILE A 64 -7.48 1.15 13.12
C ILE A 64 -7.91 2.56 12.71
N GLN A 65 -7.19 3.59 13.12
CA GLN A 65 -7.62 4.98 12.93
C GLN A 65 -7.74 5.36 11.45
N HIS A 66 -6.68 5.23 10.68
CA HIS A 66 -6.70 5.62 9.26
C HIS A 66 -7.48 4.63 8.41
N ALA A 67 -7.46 3.34 8.76
CA ALA A 67 -8.28 2.36 8.07
C ALA A 67 -9.77 2.71 8.18
N SER A 68 -10.22 3.09 9.38
CA SER A 68 -11.61 3.50 9.60
C SER A 68 -11.92 4.79 8.83
N ARG A 69 -11.05 5.80 8.96
CA ARG A 69 -11.24 7.09 8.30
C ARG A 69 -11.31 6.94 6.77
N LEU A 70 -10.52 6.04 6.21
CA LEU A 70 -10.48 5.82 4.75
C LEU A 70 -11.55 4.83 4.26
N GLY A 71 -12.35 4.30 5.17
CA GLY A 71 -13.46 3.43 4.82
C GLY A 71 -13.02 2.05 4.34
N ILE A 72 -11.95 1.50 4.93
CA ILE A 72 -11.50 0.15 4.59
C ILE A 72 -12.51 -0.86 5.12
N GLN A 73 -13.09 -1.64 4.22
CA GLN A 73 -14.07 -2.67 4.58
C GLN A 73 -13.54 -4.07 4.28
N GLY A 74 -12.94 -4.25 3.11
CA GLY A 74 -12.33 -5.54 2.74
C GLY A 74 -10.83 -5.43 2.71
N ILE A 75 -10.13 -6.53 2.99
CA ILE A 75 -8.69 -6.61 2.92
C ILE A 75 -8.26 -7.80 2.07
N PRO A 76 -7.13 -7.71 1.35
CA PRO A 76 -6.27 -6.53 1.28
C PRO A 76 -6.93 -5.41 0.50
N THR A 77 -6.65 -4.18 0.89
CA THR A 77 -6.99 -3.00 0.09
C THR A 77 -5.71 -2.20 -0.10
N LEU A 78 -5.35 -1.92 -1.34
CA LEU A 78 -4.23 -1.06 -1.67
C LEU A 78 -4.76 0.30 -2.06
N ILE A 79 -4.35 1.35 -1.34
CA ILE A 79 -4.69 2.72 -1.69
C ILE A 79 -3.42 3.42 -2.15
N ILE A 80 -3.50 4.10 -3.30
CA ILE A 80 -2.36 4.81 -3.86
C ILE A 80 -2.53 6.30 -3.55
N PHE A 81 -1.51 6.86 -2.91
CA PHE A 81 -1.46 8.29 -2.59
C PHE A 81 -0.39 8.96 -3.43
N LYS A 82 -0.72 10.14 -3.97
CA LYS A 82 0.22 10.98 -4.70
C LYS A 82 0.00 12.41 -4.27
N ASP A 83 1.07 13.06 -3.84
CA ASP A 83 1.01 14.44 -3.34
C ASP A 83 -0.01 14.60 -2.22
N GLY A 84 -0.08 13.61 -1.34
CA GLY A 84 -0.97 13.63 -0.18
C GLY A 84 -2.43 13.30 -0.46
N LYS A 85 -2.76 12.88 -1.69
CA LYS A 85 -4.14 12.60 -2.10
C LYS A 85 -4.30 11.18 -2.59
N GLU A 86 -5.42 10.58 -2.28
CA GLU A 86 -5.77 9.26 -2.82
C GLU A 86 -6.05 9.40 -4.32
N VAL A 87 -5.29 8.68 -5.15
CA VAL A 87 -5.45 8.70 -6.59
C VAL A 87 -5.92 7.36 -7.15
N GLY A 88 -5.96 6.32 -6.34
CA GLY A 88 -6.47 5.02 -6.77
C GLY A 88 -6.65 4.07 -5.59
N ARG A 89 -7.47 3.04 -5.79
CA ARG A 89 -7.78 2.07 -4.76
C ARG A 89 -8.08 0.72 -5.40
N LEU A 90 -7.45 -0.34 -4.89
CA LEU A 90 -7.67 -1.71 -5.35
C LEU A 90 -8.13 -2.55 -4.17
N VAL A 91 -9.35 -3.04 -4.21
CA VAL A 91 -9.92 -3.89 -3.17
C VAL A 91 -9.77 -5.35 -3.58
N GLY A 92 -9.22 -6.18 -2.68
CA GLY A 92 -8.97 -7.58 -2.95
C GLY A 92 -7.62 -7.81 -3.62
N SER A 93 -7.21 -9.08 -3.69
CA SER A 93 -5.92 -9.43 -4.29
C SER A 93 -5.94 -9.28 -5.81
N ARG A 94 -4.79 -8.94 -6.37
CA ARG A 94 -4.56 -8.81 -7.81
C ARG A 94 -3.31 -9.57 -8.19
N SER A 95 -3.13 -9.78 -9.48
CA SER A 95 -1.90 -10.38 -10.01
C SER A 95 -0.76 -9.35 -10.03
N GLU A 96 0.46 -9.86 -10.12
CA GLU A 96 1.63 -8.98 -10.25
C GLU A 96 1.49 -8.05 -11.46
N THR A 97 1.03 -8.58 -12.60
CA THR A 97 0.83 -7.79 -13.82
C THR A 97 -0.16 -6.65 -13.60
N GLN A 98 -1.25 -6.91 -12.90
CA GLN A 98 -2.26 -5.90 -12.61
C GLN A 98 -1.70 -4.80 -11.71
N TYR A 99 -0.90 -5.15 -10.69
CA TYR A 99 -0.25 -4.16 -9.85
C TYR A 99 0.72 -3.31 -10.67
N ARG A 100 1.53 -3.92 -11.53
CA ARG A 100 2.46 -3.19 -12.38
C ARG A 100 1.75 -2.19 -13.28
N GLU A 101 0.66 -2.59 -13.90
CA GLU A 101 -0.11 -1.71 -14.76
C GLU A 101 -0.58 -0.47 -14.00
N VAL A 102 -1.09 -0.66 -12.79
CA VAL A 102 -1.57 0.46 -11.98
C VAL A 102 -0.42 1.35 -11.53
N PHE A 103 0.68 0.75 -11.05
CA PHE A 103 1.85 1.51 -10.59
C PHE A 103 2.48 2.31 -11.71
N ASP A 104 2.64 1.70 -12.88
CA ASP A 104 3.22 2.38 -14.04
C ASP A 104 2.34 3.54 -14.50
N LYS A 105 1.03 3.38 -14.43
CA LYS A 105 0.09 4.43 -14.79
C LYS A 105 0.20 5.62 -13.83
N VAL A 106 0.37 5.36 -12.55
CA VAL A 106 0.55 6.42 -11.55
C VAL A 106 1.84 7.19 -11.79
N LEU A 107 2.87 6.49 -12.26
CA LEU A 107 4.19 7.09 -12.51
C LEU A 107 4.31 7.76 -13.89
N ALA A 108 3.36 7.55 -14.77
CA ALA A 108 3.38 8.11 -16.12
C ALA A 108 3.22 9.64 -16.12
#